data_9b4b376f9650ba68cbd840e81ef87bb8
#
_entry.id   9b4b376f9650ba68cbd840e81ef87bb8
#
_cell.length_a   1.000
_cell.length_b   1.000
_cell.length_c   1.000
_cell.angle_alpha   90.00
_cell.angle_beta   90.00
_cell.angle_gamma   90.00
#
_symmetry.space_group_name_H-M   'P 1'
#
loop_
_entity.id
_entity.type
_entity.pdbx_description
1 polymer ?
#
loop_
_entity_poly.entity_id
_entity_poly.type
_entity_poly.pdbx_seq_one_letter_code
_entity_poly.pdbx_strand_id
1 'polypeptide(L)'
;IRYGTQYADDDNPAGYKIDVIIFAADADCMDMLHNYARSRFHDINDANRRRITGLTERYRKKYDSIVSDGDIISKHNFRLPETISIERSNVGEAYTDHLFVDNATGKAVINLNNWEKAVLQAERGRSDYICWLRNPPRKSWSLCIPYEQNAEKKSMYPDFLIIRKDEMGFVIDILEPHDGTRTDNLGKAKGFAEYARQNPGVGRLQLVRLLNGRIKRLDMSRSAVRDRVSHAMSNDELDHIFDEDGFFG
;
A
#
# COMPACT_ATOMS: atom_id res chain seq x y z
N ILE A 1 -6.68 23.21 12.83
CA ILE A 1 -7.53 24.23 12.16
C ILE A 1 -8.83 24.44 12.96
N ARG A 2 -9.63 23.40 13.24
CA ARG A 2 -10.89 23.57 14.00
C ARG A 2 -10.69 24.12 15.41
N TYR A 3 -9.66 23.67 16.13
CA TYR A 3 -9.35 24.18 17.46
C TYR A 3 -9.00 25.67 17.42
N GLY A 4 -8.12 26.06 16.51
CA GLY A 4 -7.74 27.46 16.33
C GLY A 4 -8.93 28.37 15.95
N THR A 5 -9.87 27.88 15.12
CA THR A 5 -11.06 28.66 14.75
C THR A 5 -12.03 28.86 15.93
N GLN A 6 -12.07 27.89 16.86
CA GLN A 6 -13.03 27.91 17.98
C GLN A 6 -12.47 28.63 19.20
N TYR A 7 -11.15 28.59 19.43
CA TYR A 7 -10.49 29.02 20.67
C TYR A 7 -9.41 30.10 20.46
N ALA A 8 -9.26 30.60 19.22
CA ALA A 8 -8.36 31.73 18.98
C ALA A 8 -8.91 32.97 19.70
N ASP A 9 -8.06 33.61 20.49
CA ASP A 9 -8.35 34.91 21.11
C ASP A 9 -8.07 36.02 20.10
N ASP A 10 -8.96 37.03 20.05
CA ASP A 10 -8.80 38.18 19.13
C ASP A 10 -7.50 38.93 19.41
N ASP A 11 -7.05 38.97 20.68
CA ASP A 11 -5.81 39.62 21.11
C ASP A 11 -4.57 38.73 20.88
N ASN A 12 -4.73 37.41 20.78
CA ASN A 12 -3.66 36.44 20.53
C ASN A 12 -4.10 35.27 19.63
N PRO A 13 -4.27 35.52 18.34
CA PRO A 13 -4.83 34.53 17.42
C PRO A 13 -3.93 33.27 17.22
N ALA A 14 -2.70 33.29 17.71
CA ALA A 14 -1.78 32.15 17.66
C ALA A 14 -1.58 31.46 19.02
N GLY A 15 -2.17 31.99 20.10
CA GLY A 15 -2.00 31.48 21.48
C GLY A 15 -2.37 30.00 21.62
N TYR A 16 -3.43 29.55 20.95
CA TYR A 16 -3.84 28.15 20.95
C TYR A 16 -2.74 27.16 20.48
N LYS A 17 -1.78 27.62 19.69
CA LYS A 17 -0.66 26.77 19.24
C LYS A 17 0.28 26.45 20.42
N ILE A 18 0.46 27.42 21.31
CA ILE A 18 1.26 27.25 22.52
C ILE A 18 0.55 26.27 23.46
N ASP A 19 -0.77 26.42 23.64
CA ASP A 19 -1.57 25.51 24.45
C ASP A 19 -1.51 24.07 23.95
N VAL A 20 -1.62 23.89 22.62
CA VAL A 20 -1.50 22.56 21.99
C VAL A 20 -0.10 21.97 22.19
N ILE A 21 0.96 22.78 22.09
CA ILE A 21 2.34 22.32 22.32
C ILE A 21 2.54 21.93 23.78
N ILE A 22 2.08 22.73 24.72
CA ILE A 22 2.18 22.43 26.16
C ILE A 22 1.41 21.15 26.48
N PHE A 23 0.17 21.04 25.99
CA PHE A 23 -0.65 19.84 26.18
C PHE A 23 0.04 18.58 25.61
N ALA A 24 0.58 18.68 24.38
CA ALA A 24 1.24 17.56 23.72
C ALA A 24 2.60 17.18 24.37
N ALA A 25 3.24 18.09 25.09
CA ALA A 25 4.47 17.84 25.83
C ALA A 25 4.23 17.22 27.22
N ASP A 26 3.01 17.30 27.72
CA ASP A 26 2.63 16.73 29.02
C ASP A 26 2.14 15.28 28.84
N ALA A 27 2.84 14.34 29.47
CA ALA A 27 2.56 12.92 29.35
C ALA A 27 1.18 12.55 29.93
N ASP A 28 0.79 13.13 31.05
CA ASP A 28 -0.48 12.82 31.72
C ASP A 28 -1.66 13.34 30.88
N CYS A 29 -1.53 14.54 30.28
CA CYS A 29 -2.51 15.08 29.36
C CYS A 29 -2.67 14.20 28.10
N MET A 30 -1.56 13.73 27.55
CA MET A 30 -1.59 12.83 26.39
C MET A 30 -2.20 11.47 26.73
N ASP A 31 -1.91 10.91 27.90
CA ASP A 31 -2.52 9.66 28.36
C ASP A 31 -4.03 9.82 28.61
N MET A 32 -4.46 10.93 29.17
CA MET A 32 -5.89 11.23 29.30
C MET A 32 -6.58 11.31 27.93
N LEU A 33 -5.96 11.97 26.95
CA LEU A 33 -6.48 12.06 25.58
C LEU A 33 -6.56 10.67 24.91
N HIS A 34 -5.49 9.87 25.05
CA HIS A 34 -5.47 8.52 24.49
C HIS A 34 -6.55 7.63 25.13
N ASN A 35 -6.71 7.70 26.46
CA ASN A 35 -7.73 6.93 27.17
C ASN A 35 -9.15 7.36 26.77
N TYR A 36 -9.39 8.66 26.64
CA TYR A 36 -10.66 9.17 26.15
C TYR A 36 -10.95 8.72 24.71
N ALA A 37 -9.97 8.87 23.82
CA ALA A 37 -10.10 8.43 22.43
C ALA A 37 -10.36 6.92 22.32
N ARG A 38 -9.67 6.10 23.12
CA ARG A 38 -9.86 4.65 23.20
C ARG A 38 -11.26 4.29 23.68
N SER A 39 -11.74 4.93 24.75
CA SER A 39 -13.10 4.73 25.26
C SER A 39 -14.14 5.08 24.21
N ARG A 40 -14.03 6.24 23.57
CA ARG A 40 -14.96 6.66 22.51
C ARG A 40 -14.94 5.71 21.31
N PHE A 41 -13.79 5.19 21.00
CA PHE A 41 -13.64 4.22 19.92
C PHE A 41 -14.34 2.89 20.26
N HIS A 42 -14.20 2.39 21.48
CA HIS A 42 -14.93 1.20 21.95
C HIS A 42 -16.44 1.41 21.89
N ASP A 43 -16.95 2.56 22.32
CA ASP A 43 -18.39 2.89 22.25
C ASP A 43 -18.89 2.83 20.80
N ILE A 44 -18.14 3.42 19.86
CA ILE A 44 -18.48 3.41 18.43
C ILE A 44 -18.43 2.01 17.85
N ASN A 45 -17.42 1.22 18.23
CA ASN A 45 -17.26 -0.15 17.81
C ASN A 45 -18.44 -1.01 18.25
N ASP A 46 -18.80 -0.96 19.53
CA ASP A 46 -19.91 -1.73 20.08
C ASP A 46 -21.26 -1.35 19.46
N ALA A 47 -21.48 -0.05 19.24
CA ALA A 47 -22.69 0.44 18.56
C ALA A 47 -22.81 -0.06 17.10
N ASN A 48 -21.69 -0.32 16.43
CA ASN A 48 -21.67 -0.75 15.03
C ASN A 48 -21.35 -2.25 14.84
N ARG A 49 -21.24 -3.02 15.91
CA ARG A 49 -20.81 -4.43 15.87
C ARG A 49 -21.56 -5.30 14.86
N ARG A 50 -22.89 -5.12 14.76
CA ARG A 50 -23.71 -5.88 13.78
C ARG A 50 -23.37 -5.53 12.34
N ARG A 51 -23.04 -4.25 12.06
CA ARG A 51 -22.64 -3.82 10.70
C ARG A 51 -21.28 -4.36 10.33
N ILE A 52 -20.36 -4.42 11.30
CA ILE A 52 -19.00 -4.91 11.12
C ILE A 52 -18.97 -6.40 10.79
N THR A 53 -19.80 -7.20 11.47
CA THR A 53 -19.88 -8.65 11.19
C THR A 53 -20.44 -8.96 9.80
N GLY A 54 -21.20 -8.04 9.20
CA GLY A 54 -21.70 -8.14 7.82
C GLY A 54 -20.70 -7.71 6.74
N LEU A 55 -19.55 -7.16 7.11
CA LEU A 55 -18.52 -6.75 6.15
C LEU A 55 -17.87 -7.95 5.44
N THR A 56 -17.46 -7.75 4.19
CA THR A 56 -16.61 -8.71 3.49
C THR A 56 -15.30 -8.92 4.25
N GLU A 57 -14.64 -10.05 4.04
CA GLU A 57 -13.40 -10.40 4.74
C GLU A 57 -12.33 -9.30 4.66
N ARG A 58 -12.18 -8.69 3.48
CA ARG A 58 -11.24 -7.59 3.28
C ARG A 58 -11.53 -6.39 4.18
N TYR A 59 -12.79 -5.95 4.24
CA TYR A 59 -13.17 -4.79 5.05
C TYR A 59 -13.14 -5.10 6.54
N ARG A 60 -13.49 -6.32 6.92
CA ARG A 60 -13.35 -6.78 8.30
C ARG A 60 -11.90 -6.75 8.75
N LYS A 61 -10.96 -7.28 7.94
CA LYS A 61 -9.52 -7.20 8.25
C LYS A 61 -9.01 -5.76 8.36
N LYS A 62 -9.46 -4.87 7.46
CA LYS A 62 -9.14 -3.44 7.55
C LYS A 62 -9.69 -2.81 8.83
N TYR A 63 -10.92 -3.14 9.19
CA TYR A 63 -11.53 -2.68 10.44
C TYR A 63 -10.76 -3.22 11.65
N ASP A 64 -10.49 -4.53 11.69
CA ASP A 64 -9.74 -5.17 12.77
C ASP A 64 -8.33 -4.57 12.92
N SER A 65 -7.69 -4.16 11.83
CA SER A 65 -6.39 -3.47 11.87
C SER A 65 -6.46 -2.06 12.47
N ILE A 66 -7.61 -1.41 12.39
CA ILE A 66 -7.85 -0.09 13.00
C ILE A 66 -8.14 -0.25 14.50
N VAL A 67 -8.83 -1.33 14.87
CA VAL A 67 -9.31 -1.61 16.23
C VAL A 67 -8.24 -2.28 17.10
N SER A 68 -7.42 -3.15 16.50
CA SER A 68 -6.30 -3.76 17.19
C SER A 68 -5.26 -2.70 17.50
N ASP A 69 -4.90 -2.57 18.74
CA ASP A 69 -3.99 -1.56 19.29
C ASP A 69 -2.93 -1.05 18.31
N GLY A 70 -3.15 0.10 17.84
CA GLY A 70 -2.30 1.21 17.39
C GLY A 70 -1.10 0.96 16.47
N ASP A 71 -0.44 -0.14 16.58
CA ASP A 71 0.84 -0.40 15.94
C ASP A 71 0.75 -0.69 14.44
N ILE A 72 -0.40 -1.14 13.95
CA ILE A 72 -0.54 -1.54 12.54
C ILE A 72 -0.70 -0.32 11.64
N ILE A 73 -1.37 0.73 12.11
CA ILE A 73 -1.56 1.97 11.33
C ILE A 73 -0.26 2.76 11.22
N SER A 74 0.55 2.75 12.27
CA SER A 74 1.84 3.47 12.29
C SER A 74 2.91 2.83 11.40
N LYS A 75 2.77 1.56 11.04
CA LYS A 75 3.70 0.84 10.13
C LYS A 75 3.44 1.10 8.65
N HIS A 76 2.28 1.65 8.30
CA HIS A 76 1.99 2.14 6.95
C HIS A 76 2.64 3.50 6.71
N ASN A 77 3.96 3.55 6.70
CA ASN A 77 4.70 4.78 6.38
C ASN A 77 4.66 5.17 4.90
N PHE A 78 3.74 4.59 4.14
CA PHE A 78 3.55 4.95 2.75
C PHE A 78 2.62 6.16 2.65
N ARG A 79 3.21 7.35 2.52
CA ARG A 79 2.51 8.60 2.25
C ARG A 79 2.96 9.15 0.92
N LEU A 80 2.04 9.22 -0.02
CA LEU A 80 2.28 9.91 -1.27
C LEU A 80 2.34 11.42 -1.00
N PRO A 81 3.34 12.13 -1.53
CA PRO A 81 3.38 13.58 -1.50
C PRO A 81 2.29 14.16 -2.41
N GLU A 82 1.90 15.41 -2.17
CA GLU A 82 0.95 16.11 -3.05
C GLU A 82 1.56 16.39 -4.42
N THR A 83 2.87 16.63 -4.46
CA THR A 83 3.62 16.90 -5.68
C THR A 83 4.96 16.19 -5.65
N ILE A 84 5.44 15.81 -6.81
CA ILE A 84 6.78 15.23 -6.99
C ILE A 84 7.55 16.02 -8.05
N SER A 85 8.86 16.12 -7.85
CA SER A 85 9.77 16.60 -8.91
C SER A 85 10.21 15.41 -9.74
N ILE A 86 9.91 15.44 -11.03
CA ILE A 86 10.34 14.42 -11.99
C ILE A 86 11.32 15.08 -12.98
N GLU A 87 12.46 14.45 -13.19
CA GLU A 87 13.31 14.81 -14.31
C GLU A 87 12.56 14.51 -15.61
N ARG A 88 12.46 15.49 -16.49
CA ARG A 88 11.81 15.31 -17.78
C ARG A 88 12.59 14.26 -18.57
N SER A 89 11.94 13.14 -18.86
CA SER A 89 12.46 12.13 -19.77
C SER A 89 11.82 12.31 -21.14
N ASN A 90 12.61 12.30 -22.18
CA ASN A 90 12.12 12.24 -23.56
C ASN A 90 11.99 10.79 -24.05
N VAL A 91 12.27 9.82 -23.18
CA VAL A 91 12.23 8.38 -23.48
C VAL A 91 11.04 7.76 -22.75
N GLY A 92 10.11 7.19 -23.48
CA GLY A 92 8.93 6.51 -22.93
C GLY A 92 7.64 6.88 -23.64
N GLU A 93 6.54 6.35 -23.15
CA GLU A 93 5.19 6.63 -23.62
C GLU A 93 4.52 7.66 -22.70
N ALA A 94 3.61 8.45 -23.25
CA ALA A 94 2.86 9.46 -22.53
C ALA A 94 1.55 8.86 -21.99
N TYR A 95 1.35 8.94 -20.67
CA TYR A 95 0.20 8.45 -19.92
C TYR A 95 -0.57 9.61 -19.30
N THR A 96 -1.88 9.61 -19.45
CA THR A 96 -2.79 10.62 -18.85
C THR A 96 -3.40 10.13 -17.55
N ASP A 97 -3.32 8.84 -17.27
CA ASP A 97 -3.89 8.14 -16.12
C ASP A 97 -2.83 7.74 -15.08
N HIS A 98 -1.61 8.29 -15.17
CA HIS A 98 -0.63 8.19 -14.10
C HIS A 98 -1.00 9.12 -12.95
N LEU A 99 -0.77 8.70 -11.69
CA LEU A 99 -1.15 9.47 -10.50
C LEU A 99 -0.54 10.87 -10.46
N PHE A 100 0.71 10.99 -10.92
CA PHE A 100 1.39 12.27 -11.07
C PHE A 100 1.58 12.57 -12.56
N VAL A 101 1.03 13.67 -13.00
CA VAL A 101 1.16 14.18 -14.37
C VAL A 101 1.78 15.59 -14.35
N ASP A 102 2.46 15.94 -15.41
CA ASP A 102 2.97 17.31 -15.60
C ASP A 102 1.78 18.28 -15.74
N ASN A 103 1.78 19.34 -14.95
CA ASN A 103 0.67 20.29 -14.89
C ASN A 103 0.42 21.04 -16.21
N ALA A 104 1.45 21.20 -17.05
CA ALA A 104 1.32 21.91 -18.33
C ALA A 104 0.77 21.01 -19.44
N THR A 105 1.09 19.70 -19.40
CA THR A 105 0.74 18.75 -20.46
C THR A 105 -0.38 17.78 -20.07
N GLY A 106 -0.67 17.62 -18.77
CA GLY A 106 -1.59 16.62 -18.27
C GLY A 106 -1.10 15.17 -18.46
N LYS A 107 0.20 14.97 -18.69
CA LYS A 107 0.76 13.65 -19.03
C LYS A 107 1.99 13.34 -18.20
N ALA A 108 2.21 12.05 -17.95
CA ALA A 108 3.48 11.51 -17.46
C ALA A 108 4.17 10.75 -18.59
N VAL A 109 5.45 11.03 -18.83
CA VAL A 109 6.26 10.27 -19.80
C VAL A 109 7.06 9.22 -19.04
N ILE A 110 6.74 7.93 -19.26
CA ILE A 110 7.32 6.84 -18.49
C ILE A 110 7.80 5.74 -19.44
N ASN A 111 9.02 5.30 -19.23
CA ASN A 111 9.60 4.19 -19.97
C ASN A 111 9.26 2.88 -19.24
N LEU A 112 8.42 2.06 -19.85
CA LEU A 112 8.06 0.72 -19.39
C LEU A 112 8.61 -0.32 -20.38
N ASN A 113 9.10 -1.42 -19.85
CA ASN A 113 9.43 -2.58 -20.67
C ASN A 113 8.17 -3.30 -21.13
N ASN A 114 8.30 -4.28 -22.02
CA ASN A 114 7.15 -4.99 -22.62
C ASN A 114 6.30 -5.74 -21.57
N TRP A 115 6.93 -6.26 -20.52
CA TRP A 115 6.23 -6.97 -19.44
C TRP A 115 5.41 -6.00 -18.61
N GLU A 116 6.01 -4.90 -18.22
CA GLU A 116 5.35 -3.84 -17.48
C GLU A 116 4.17 -3.26 -18.25
N LYS A 117 4.34 -3.04 -19.57
CA LYS A 117 3.24 -2.59 -20.44
C LYS A 117 2.09 -3.58 -20.47
N ALA A 118 2.37 -4.87 -20.60
CA ALA A 118 1.35 -5.92 -20.62
C ALA A 118 0.56 -5.94 -19.29
N VAL A 119 1.25 -5.87 -18.15
CA VAL A 119 0.61 -5.82 -16.84
C VAL A 119 -0.26 -4.58 -16.69
N LEU A 120 0.26 -3.41 -17.02
CA LEU A 120 -0.49 -2.15 -16.95
C LEU A 120 -1.72 -2.18 -17.87
N GLN A 121 -1.59 -2.69 -19.08
CA GLN A 121 -2.72 -2.81 -20.02
C GLN A 121 -3.84 -3.70 -19.47
N ALA A 122 -3.50 -4.81 -18.82
CA ALA A 122 -4.49 -5.68 -18.18
C ALA A 122 -5.20 -4.99 -17.01
N GLU A 123 -4.48 -4.19 -16.21
CA GLU A 123 -5.09 -3.43 -15.12
C GLU A 123 -6.01 -2.32 -15.62
N ARG A 124 -5.63 -1.60 -16.66
CA ARG A 124 -6.42 -0.52 -17.28
C ARG A 124 -7.74 -1.03 -17.89
N GLY A 125 -7.80 -2.31 -18.28
CA GLY A 125 -9.01 -2.95 -18.76
C GLY A 125 -10.08 -3.25 -17.72
N ARG A 126 -9.80 -3.03 -16.43
CA ARG A 126 -10.72 -3.35 -15.34
C ARG A 126 -11.72 -2.21 -15.11
N SER A 127 -12.95 -2.56 -14.81
CA SER A 127 -14.04 -1.59 -14.55
C SER A 127 -13.85 -0.75 -13.27
N ASP A 128 -13.09 -1.27 -12.32
CA ASP A 128 -12.80 -0.62 -11.03
C ASP A 128 -11.48 0.19 -11.02
N TYR A 129 -10.74 0.18 -12.15
CA TYR A 129 -9.50 0.91 -12.31
C TYR A 129 -9.71 2.43 -12.34
N ILE A 130 -8.82 3.17 -11.67
CA ILE A 130 -8.83 4.65 -11.65
C ILE A 130 -7.54 5.22 -12.23
N CYS A 131 -6.40 4.90 -11.65
CA CYS A 131 -5.09 5.37 -12.09
C CYS A 131 -3.98 4.46 -11.54
N TRP A 132 -2.76 4.75 -11.94
CA TRP A 132 -1.59 3.99 -11.53
C TRP A 132 -0.43 4.89 -11.16
N LEU A 133 0.52 4.35 -10.42
CA LEU A 133 1.78 4.98 -10.10
C LEU A 133 2.94 4.02 -10.41
N ARG A 134 3.90 4.45 -11.22
CA ARG A 134 5.22 3.84 -11.25
C ARG A 134 5.91 4.16 -9.94
N ASN A 135 6.22 3.16 -9.15
CA ASN A 135 6.90 3.35 -7.88
C ASN A 135 8.42 3.43 -8.11
N PRO A 136 9.04 4.62 -8.16
CA PRO A 136 10.46 4.73 -8.46
C PRO A 136 11.28 4.24 -7.27
N PRO A 137 12.43 3.59 -7.49
CA PRO A 137 13.26 3.15 -6.40
C PRO A 137 13.92 4.33 -5.66
N ARG A 138 14.12 4.16 -4.36
CA ARG A 138 14.96 5.04 -3.50
C ARG A 138 14.53 6.51 -3.39
N LYS A 139 13.29 6.85 -3.66
CA LYS A 139 12.74 8.15 -3.28
C LYS A 139 12.22 8.07 -1.84
N SER A 140 12.23 9.18 -1.11
CA SER A 140 11.79 9.22 0.29
C SER A 140 10.31 8.83 0.50
N TRP A 141 9.52 8.92 -0.56
CA TRP A 141 8.09 8.59 -0.59
C TRP A 141 7.77 7.26 -1.29
N SER A 142 8.79 6.56 -1.83
CA SER A 142 8.58 5.29 -2.53
C SER A 142 8.18 4.19 -1.57
N LEU A 143 7.25 3.35 -1.98
CA LEU A 143 6.97 2.12 -1.27
C LEU A 143 8.20 1.21 -1.32
N CYS A 144 8.72 0.89 -0.15
CA CYS A 144 9.85 0.00 0.04
C CYS A 144 9.42 -1.20 0.89
N ILE A 145 9.62 -2.41 0.39
CA ILE A 145 9.34 -3.65 1.12
C ILE A 145 10.67 -4.34 1.44
N PRO A 146 11.00 -4.50 2.72
CA PRO A 146 12.21 -5.20 3.09
C PRO A 146 12.10 -6.71 2.82
N TYR A 147 13.18 -7.32 2.38
CA TYR A 147 13.30 -8.76 2.24
C TYR A 147 14.70 -9.24 2.63
N GLU A 148 14.86 -10.53 2.82
CA GLU A 148 16.14 -11.14 3.15
C GLU A 148 16.60 -12.04 2.01
N GLN A 149 17.88 -11.93 1.68
CA GLN A 149 18.57 -12.82 0.74
C GLN A 149 19.98 -13.10 1.25
N ASN A 150 20.33 -14.37 1.42
CA ASN A 150 21.65 -14.81 1.93
C ASN A 150 22.00 -14.14 3.28
N ALA A 151 21.06 -14.08 4.22
CA ALA A 151 21.18 -13.40 5.52
C ALA A 151 21.43 -11.88 5.44
N GLU A 152 21.32 -11.27 4.26
CA GLU A 152 21.40 -9.83 4.07
C GLU A 152 19.99 -9.22 3.92
N LYS A 153 19.74 -8.12 4.64
CA LYS A 153 18.53 -7.33 4.46
C LYS A 153 18.63 -6.46 3.22
N LYS A 154 17.67 -6.61 2.32
CA LYS A 154 17.56 -5.86 1.07
C LYS A 154 16.22 -5.15 0.97
N SER A 155 16.12 -4.24 0.01
CA SER A 155 14.92 -3.43 -0.25
C SER A 155 14.37 -3.76 -1.63
N MET A 156 13.10 -4.11 -1.70
CA MET A 156 12.33 -4.21 -2.93
C MET A 156 11.45 -2.97 -3.08
N TYR A 157 11.40 -2.44 -4.28
CA TYR A 157 10.51 -1.35 -4.67
C TYR A 157 9.55 -1.89 -5.71
N PRO A 158 8.34 -2.35 -5.33
CA PRO A 158 7.38 -2.89 -6.28
C PRO A 158 7.09 -1.90 -7.40
N ASP A 159 7.00 -2.41 -8.62
CA ASP A 159 6.95 -1.57 -9.81
C ASP A 159 5.69 -0.71 -9.90
N PHE A 160 4.53 -1.28 -9.53
CA PHE A 160 3.24 -0.62 -9.71
C PHE A 160 2.43 -0.53 -8.44
N LEU A 161 1.85 0.64 -8.23
CA LEU A 161 0.72 0.86 -7.37
C LEU A 161 -0.48 1.16 -8.25
N ILE A 162 -1.49 0.31 -8.20
CA ILE A 162 -2.73 0.48 -8.97
C ILE A 162 -3.82 0.99 -8.02
N ILE A 163 -4.37 2.13 -8.33
CA ILE A 163 -5.46 2.73 -7.57
C ILE A 163 -6.77 2.29 -8.22
N ARG A 164 -7.60 1.64 -7.43
CA ARG A 164 -8.95 1.23 -7.81
C ARG A 164 -9.97 1.87 -6.90
N LYS A 165 -11.22 1.87 -7.31
CA LYS A 165 -12.34 2.32 -6.50
C LYS A 165 -13.35 1.20 -6.35
N ASP A 166 -13.76 0.93 -5.13
CA ASP A 166 -14.89 0.05 -4.81
C ASP A 166 -15.96 0.80 -4.01
N GLU A 167 -16.97 0.08 -3.52
CA GLU A 167 -18.10 0.64 -2.77
C GLU A 167 -17.68 1.39 -1.50
N MET A 168 -16.51 1.08 -0.94
CA MET A 168 -15.98 1.68 0.29
C MET A 168 -14.95 2.78 0.05
N GLY A 169 -14.59 3.04 -1.21
CA GLY A 169 -13.63 4.08 -1.59
C GLY A 169 -12.42 3.57 -2.35
N PHE A 170 -11.30 4.28 -2.23
CA PHE A 170 -10.09 3.93 -2.94
C PHE A 170 -9.34 2.76 -2.31
N VAL A 171 -8.80 1.92 -3.16
CA VAL A 171 -7.98 0.75 -2.81
C VAL A 171 -6.69 0.81 -3.58
N ILE A 172 -5.58 0.52 -2.92
CA ILE A 172 -4.26 0.44 -3.55
C ILE A 172 -3.90 -1.03 -3.67
N ASP A 173 -3.67 -1.49 -4.90
CA ASP A 173 -3.04 -2.76 -5.18
C ASP A 173 -1.55 -2.57 -5.45
N ILE A 174 -0.74 -3.54 -5.07
CA ILE A 174 0.69 -3.52 -5.25
C ILE A 174 1.05 -4.68 -6.19
N LEU A 175 1.64 -4.36 -7.33
CA LEU A 175 2.02 -5.36 -8.32
C LEU A 175 3.53 -5.31 -8.58
N GLU A 176 4.15 -6.48 -8.53
CA GLU A 176 5.57 -6.66 -8.84
C GLU A 176 5.73 -7.61 -10.02
N PRO A 177 5.85 -7.09 -11.24
CA PRO A 177 6.27 -7.88 -12.39
C PRO A 177 7.71 -8.37 -12.19
N HIS A 178 7.93 -9.68 -12.25
CA HIS A 178 9.27 -10.21 -12.06
C HIS A 178 9.60 -11.35 -13.03
N ASP A 179 10.87 -11.41 -13.37
CA ASP A 179 11.45 -12.49 -14.14
C ASP A 179 11.70 -13.70 -13.24
N GLY A 180 11.15 -14.88 -13.59
CA GLY A 180 11.31 -16.13 -12.84
C GLY A 180 12.76 -16.61 -12.72
N THR A 181 13.67 -16.13 -13.57
CA THR A 181 15.08 -16.57 -13.59
C THR A 181 15.95 -15.89 -12.52
N ARG A 182 15.45 -14.88 -11.81
CA ARG A 182 16.26 -14.15 -10.84
C ARG A 182 16.45 -14.93 -9.54
N THR A 183 17.66 -14.89 -9.01
CA THR A 183 18.04 -15.62 -7.79
C THR A 183 17.45 -15.05 -6.51
N ASP A 184 16.98 -13.79 -6.52
CA ASP A 184 16.39 -13.10 -5.37
C ASP A 184 14.86 -13.24 -5.28
N ASN A 185 14.24 -14.01 -6.19
CA ASN A 185 12.78 -14.14 -6.27
C ASN A 185 12.16 -14.69 -4.99
N LEU A 186 12.74 -15.74 -4.40
CA LEU A 186 12.23 -16.31 -3.15
C LEU A 186 12.27 -15.30 -2.00
N GLY A 187 13.40 -14.59 -1.84
CA GLY A 187 13.54 -13.55 -0.82
C GLY A 187 12.48 -12.46 -0.98
N LYS A 188 12.30 -11.96 -2.19
CA LYS A 188 11.26 -10.96 -2.51
C LYS A 188 9.86 -11.48 -2.26
N ALA A 189 9.55 -12.72 -2.66
CA ALA A 189 8.25 -13.33 -2.43
C ALA A 189 7.94 -13.45 -0.93
N LYS A 190 8.90 -13.87 -0.10
CA LYS A 190 8.77 -13.91 1.36
C LYS A 190 8.58 -12.52 1.97
N GLY A 191 9.36 -11.53 1.54
CA GLY A 191 9.17 -10.13 1.95
C GLY A 191 7.78 -9.61 1.59
N PHE A 192 7.29 -9.95 0.41
CA PHE A 192 5.96 -9.56 -0.07
C PHE A 192 4.83 -10.25 0.73
N ALA A 193 4.99 -11.54 1.04
CA ALA A 193 4.07 -12.29 1.88
C ALA A 193 4.01 -11.72 3.31
N GLU A 194 5.15 -11.38 3.89
CA GLU A 194 5.22 -10.75 5.22
C GLU A 194 4.59 -9.35 5.20
N TYR A 195 4.86 -8.54 4.19
CA TYR A 195 4.22 -7.25 4.03
C TYR A 195 2.70 -7.38 3.91
N ALA A 196 2.20 -8.35 3.13
CA ALA A 196 0.78 -8.61 3.01
C ALA A 196 0.14 -9.03 4.35
N ARG A 197 0.86 -9.79 5.16
CA ARG A 197 0.41 -10.21 6.49
C ARG A 197 0.29 -9.03 7.45
N GLN A 198 1.25 -8.12 7.41
CA GLN A 198 1.28 -6.94 8.27
C GLN A 198 0.31 -5.84 7.82
N ASN A 199 -0.12 -5.86 6.56
CA ASN A 199 -0.90 -4.79 5.94
C ASN A 199 -2.22 -5.31 5.33
N PRO A 200 -3.15 -5.84 6.14
CA PRO A 200 -4.39 -6.46 5.65
C PRO A 200 -5.36 -5.48 4.96
N GLY A 201 -5.14 -4.17 5.14
CA GLY A 201 -5.95 -3.12 4.49
C GLY A 201 -5.53 -2.77 3.06
N VAL A 202 -4.39 -3.24 2.60
CA VAL A 202 -3.96 -3.10 1.20
C VAL A 202 -4.80 -4.03 0.32
N GLY A 203 -5.01 -3.64 -0.92
CA GLY A 203 -5.76 -4.44 -1.90
C GLY A 203 -5.03 -5.72 -2.29
N ARG A 204 -4.91 -5.96 -3.59
CA ARG A 204 -4.16 -7.11 -4.11
C ARG A 204 -2.66 -6.85 -3.94
N LEU A 205 -1.92 -7.84 -3.47
CA LEU A 205 -0.46 -7.85 -3.46
C LEU A 205 0.00 -9.02 -4.32
N GLN A 206 0.42 -8.73 -5.53
CA GLN A 206 0.64 -9.76 -6.54
C GLN A 206 2.06 -9.72 -7.08
N LEU A 207 2.72 -10.88 -7.06
CA LEU A 207 3.83 -11.16 -7.94
C LEU A 207 3.27 -11.55 -9.30
N VAL A 208 3.83 -10.99 -10.37
CA VAL A 208 3.27 -11.14 -11.72
C VAL A 208 4.34 -11.63 -12.67
N ARG A 209 4.03 -12.67 -13.44
CA ARG A 209 4.90 -13.23 -14.50
C ARG A 209 4.19 -13.20 -15.85
N LEU A 210 4.96 -12.99 -16.89
CA LEU A 210 4.48 -13.16 -18.26
C LEU A 210 4.93 -14.53 -18.78
N LEU A 211 3.99 -15.46 -18.94
CA LEU A 211 4.24 -16.81 -19.41
C LEU A 211 3.53 -17.01 -20.76
N ASN A 212 4.30 -17.23 -21.83
CA ASN A 212 3.76 -17.43 -23.18
C ASN A 212 2.76 -16.34 -23.62
N GLY A 213 3.08 -15.09 -23.32
CA GLY A 213 2.22 -13.94 -23.64
C GLY A 213 1.02 -13.75 -22.71
N ARG A 214 0.84 -14.59 -21.70
CA ARG A 214 -0.26 -14.51 -20.72
C ARG A 214 0.27 -14.10 -19.36
N ILE A 215 -0.49 -13.28 -18.67
CA ILE A 215 -0.16 -12.81 -17.32
C ILE A 215 -0.59 -13.86 -16.32
N LYS A 216 0.37 -14.39 -15.54
CA LYS A 216 0.13 -15.27 -14.39
C LYS A 216 0.42 -14.52 -13.12
N ARG A 217 -0.47 -14.62 -12.14
CA ARG A 217 -0.45 -13.84 -10.90
C ARG A 217 -0.40 -14.74 -9.69
N LEU A 218 0.43 -14.44 -8.72
CA LEU A 218 0.45 -15.08 -7.41
C LEU A 218 0.05 -14.03 -6.37
N ASP A 219 -1.13 -14.23 -5.75
CA ASP A 219 -1.75 -13.23 -4.90
C ASP A 219 -1.46 -13.46 -3.41
N MET A 220 -0.61 -12.62 -2.84
CA MET A 220 -0.25 -12.64 -1.42
C MET A 220 -1.36 -12.12 -0.50
N SER A 221 -2.46 -11.58 -1.01
CA SER A 221 -3.63 -11.27 -0.19
C SER A 221 -4.33 -12.54 0.34
N ARG A 222 -4.11 -13.69 -0.31
CA ARG A 222 -4.62 -15.01 0.09
C ARG A 222 -3.72 -15.63 1.16
N SER A 223 -4.29 -15.95 2.34
CA SER A 223 -3.52 -16.52 3.47
C SER A 223 -2.82 -17.83 3.10
N ALA A 224 -3.51 -18.75 2.42
CA ALA A 224 -2.92 -20.03 1.99
C ALA A 224 -1.67 -19.85 1.10
N VAL A 225 -1.69 -18.86 0.20
CA VAL A 225 -0.53 -18.53 -0.65
C VAL A 225 0.63 -17.98 0.18
N ARG A 226 0.34 -17.04 1.10
CA ARG A 226 1.36 -16.50 2.00
C ARG A 226 2.02 -17.58 2.84
N ASP A 227 1.22 -18.50 3.38
CA ASP A 227 1.74 -19.58 4.22
C ASP A 227 2.68 -20.48 3.42
N ARG A 228 2.28 -20.88 2.21
CA ARG A 228 3.14 -21.68 1.33
C ARG A 228 4.44 -20.95 0.97
N VAL A 229 4.35 -19.69 0.55
CA VAL A 229 5.52 -18.87 0.19
C VAL A 229 6.46 -18.69 1.38
N SER A 230 5.93 -18.48 2.58
CA SER A 230 6.73 -18.31 3.79
C SER A 230 7.55 -19.56 4.13
N HIS A 231 7.04 -20.75 3.82
CA HIS A 231 7.70 -22.03 4.08
C HIS A 231 8.60 -22.52 2.92
N ALA A 232 8.48 -21.94 1.74
CA ALA A 232 9.31 -22.33 0.59
C ALA A 232 10.80 -22.12 0.88
N MET A 233 11.64 -23.07 0.45
CA MET A 233 13.07 -23.08 0.73
C MET A 233 13.94 -22.80 -0.50
N SER A 234 13.35 -22.82 -1.71
CA SER A 234 14.04 -22.61 -2.97
C SER A 234 13.18 -21.83 -3.99
N ASN A 235 13.83 -21.30 -5.02
CA ASN A 235 13.11 -20.71 -6.15
C ASN A 235 12.29 -21.77 -6.91
N ASP A 236 12.73 -23.01 -6.97
CA ASP A 236 11.99 -24.11 -7.61
C ASP A 236 10.66 -24.37 -6.87
N GLU A 237 10.67 -24.34 -5.55
CA GLU A 237 9.45 -24.44 -4.76
C GLU A 237 8.51 -23.23 -4.97
N LEU A 238 9.08 -22.04 -5.10
CA LEU A 238 8.29 -20.86 -5.47
C LEU A 238 7.67 -21.00 -6.85
N ASP A 239 8.36 -21.59 -7.81
CA ASP A 239 7.84 -21.85 -9.14
C ASP A 239 6.70 -22.87 -9.10
N HIS A 240 6.80 -23.92 -8.30
CA HIS A 240 5.69 -24.86 -8.05
C HIS A 240 4.48 -24.15 -7.42
N ILE A 241 4.69 -23.25 -6.47
CA ILE A 241 3.59 -22.45 -5.89
C ILE A 241 2.93 -21.57 -6.96
N PHE A 242 3.74 -20.96 -7.83
CA PHE A 242 3.20 -20.21 -8.98
C PHE A 242 2.38 -21.10 -9.92
N ASP A 243 2.78 -22.34 -10.11
CA ASP A 243 2.08 -23.27 -11.01
C ASP A 243 0.75 -23.74 -10.44
N GLU A 244 0.69 -24.01 -9.15
CA GLU A 244 -0.48 -24.56 -8.48
C GLU A 244 -1.47 -23.47 -8.02
N ASP A 245 -0.98 -22.41 -7.39
CA ASP A 245 -1.82 -21.36 -6.77
C ASP A 245 -1.94 -20.09 -7.62
N GLY A 246 -1.08 -19.92 -8.60
CA GLY A 246 -1.13 -18.81 -9.53
C GLY A 246 -2.27 -18.95 -10.52
N PHE A 247 -2.89 -17.84 -10.88
CA PHE A 247 -3.99 -17.77 -11.85
C PHE A 247 -3.63 -16.85 -13.01
N PHE A 248 -4.26 -17.13 -14.15
CA PHE A 248 -4.17 -16.27 -15.34
C PHE A 248 -5.26 -15.19 -15.27
N GLY A 249 -4.90 -13.92 -15.57
CA GLY A 249 -5.82 -12.78 -15.54
C GLY A 249 -5.27 -11.60 -16.32
#